data_c4d7489485ca090b82a84679136a231f
#
_entry.id   c4d7489485ca090b82a84679136a231f
#
_cell.length_a   1.000
_cell.length_b   1.000
_cell.length_c   1.000
_cell.angle_alpha   90.00
_cell.angle_beta   90.00
_cell.angle_gamma   90.00
#
_symmetry.space_group_name_H-M   'P 1'
#
loop_
_entity.id
_entity.type
_entity.pdbx_description
1 polymer ?
#
loop_
_entity_poly.entity_id
_entity_poly.type
_entity_poly.pdbx_seq_one_letter_code
_entity_poly.pdbx_strand_id
1 'polypeptide(L)'
;ETMDIVREVLGGKVNQELVAAINHHGNLAVGVSGSDAGTLMAECLDPELGRVGKVTHVNTDFIERLLDSEYIPVIATVAAGEDGGFYNINADTAAGAIAAALHAHKVVFLTDVDGLYKDFSDKDSLISNLTLDEVNEMLYGGEVDKGMIPKLRAAVEALAAGVFRAHIINGTTPHSLLLELLTDTGVGTVMHSTETSYEYDTHPHPLSTFAARLSENLDEVEKMQTIQ
;
A
#
# COMPACT_ATOMS: atom_id res chain seq x y z
N GLU A 1 14.42 23.01 6.25
CA GLU A 1 14.49 22.44 7.62
C GLU A 1 13.44 21.34 7.82
N THR A 2 12.12 21.61 7.70
CA THR A 2 11.08 20.55 7.88
C THR A 2 11.23 19.40 6.90
N MET A 3 11.48 19.68 5.62
CA MET A 3 11.66 18.65 4.61
C MET A 3 12.92 17.81 4.83
N ASP A 4 13.97 18.36 5.40
CA ASP A 4 15.19 17.61 5.75
C ASP A 4 14.88 16.58 6.84
N ILE A 5 14.12 17.00 7.87
CA ILE A 5 13.65 16.08 8.93
C ILE A 5 12.78 14.96 8.33
N VAL A 6 11.86 15.30 7.43
CA VAL A 6 11.00 14.29 6.76
C VAL A 6 11.87 13.26 6.02
N ARG A 7 12.87 13.70 5.26
CA ARG A 7 13.79 12.81 4.54
C ARG A 7 14.61 11.94 5.48
N GLU A 8 15.13 12.51 6.56
CA GLU A 8 15.91 11.77 7.57
C GLU A 8 15.05 10.73 8.29
N VAL A 9 13.83 11.08 8.66
CA VAL A 9 12.93 10.17 9.40
C VAL A 9 12.33 9.11 8.48
N LEU A 10 11.70 9.50 7.39
CA LEU A 10 11.01 8.53 6.50
C LEU A 10 12.00 7.71 5.68
N GLY A 11 12.96 8.36 5.01
CA GLY A 11 13.93 7.68 4.15
C GLY A 11 15.08 7.03 4.92
N GLY A 12 15.46 7.59 6.07
CA GLY A 12 16.52 7.06 6.92
C GLY A 12 15.97 6.07 7.95
N LYS A 13 15.42 6.59 9.05
CA LYS A 13 15.09 5.78 10.22
C LYS A 13 13.98 4.74 9.92
N VAL A 14 12.79 5.19 9.54
CA VAL A 14 11.62 4.33 9.39
C VAL A 14 11.81 3.32 8.26
N ASN A 15 12.31 3.76 7.12
CA ASN A 15 12.58 2.89 5.99
C ASN A 15 13.58 1.78 6.37
N GLN A 16 14.70 2.13 6.99
CA GLN A 16 15.73 1.16 7.39
C GLN A 16 15.25 0.19 8.46
N GLU A 17 14.43 0.64 9.43
CA GLU A 17 13.85 -0.23 10.45
C GLU A 17 12.91 -1.27 9.81
N LEU A 18 12.08 -0.86 8.84
CA LEU A 18 11.19 -1.77 8.12
C LEU A 18 11.96 -2.76 7.24
N VAL A 19 12.97 -2.27 6.49
CA VAL A 19 13.86 -3.13 5.71
C VAL A 19 14.56 -4.17 6.59
N ALA A 20 15.08 -3.75 7.75
CA ALA A 20 15.73 -4.66 8.68
C ALA A 20 14.77 -5.72 9.22
N ALA A 21 13.52 -5.33 9.54
CA ALA A 21 12.50 -6.25 10.01
C ALA A 21 12.15 -7.32 8.95
N ILE A 22 11.98 -6.91 7.68
CA ILE A 22 11.72 -7.86 6.58
C ILE A 22 12.95 -8.75 6.36
N ASN A 23 14.16 -8.17 6.34
CA ASN A 23 15.39 -8.91 6.08
C ASN A 23 15.82 -9.84 7.23
N HIS A 24 15.13 -9.76 8.38
CA HIS A 24 15.30 -10.79 9.43
C HIS A 24 14.83 -12.18 8.95
N HIS A 25 13.95 -12.22 7.96
CA HIS A 25 13.43 -13.46 7.35
C HIS A 25 14.16 -13.85 6.04
N GLY A 26 15.24 -13.16 5.67
CA GLY A 26 16.01 -13.37 4.44
C GLY A 26 16.35 -12.04 3.78
N ASN A 27 17.34 -12.00 2.90
CA ASN A 27 17.76 -10.78 2.20
C ASN A 27 16.77 -10.42 1.07
N LEU A 28 15.57 -10.00 1.44
CA LEU A 28 14.42 -9.82 0.54
C LEU A 28 14.12 -8.34 0.24
N ALA A 29 14.36 -7.43 1.19
CA ALA A 29 13.93 -6.04 1.07
C ALA A 29 15.07 -5.09 0.73
N VAL A 30 14.74 -4.08 -0.08
CA VAL A 30 15.60 -2.95 -0.43
C VAL A 30 14.87 -1.65 -0.10
N GLY A 31 15.51 -0.80 0.72
CA GLY A 31 15.00 0.52 1.06
C GLY A 31 15.37 1.55 0.01
N VAL A 32 14.39 2.30 -0.46
CA VAL A 32 14.56 3.36 -1.46
C VAL A 32 13.71 4.57 -1.09
N SER A 33 14.10 5.75 -1.57
CA SER A 33 13.25 6.94 -1.56
C SER A 33 12.44 6.99 -2.84
N GLY A 34 11.22 7.50 -2.78
CA GLY A 34 10.45 7.78 -4.00
C GLY A 34 11.16 8.75 -4.96
N SER A 35 12.10 9.57 -4.45
CA SER A 35 12.94 10.44 -5.29
C SER A 35 14.04 9.70 -6.05
N ASP A 36 14.40 8.45 -5.65
CA ASP A 36 15.46 7.70 -6.29
C ASP A 36 15.05 7.29 -7.70
N ALA A 37 15.95 7.44 -8.65
CA ALA A 37 15.71 7.18 -10.08
C ALA A 37 14.47 7.91 -10.66
N GLY A 38 13.99 8.97 -10.01
CA GLY A 38 12.77 9.67 -10.41
C GLY A 38 11.51 8.80 -10.29
N THR A 39 11.50 7.85 -9.37
CA THR A 39 10.39 6.92 -9.16
C THR A 39 9.08 7.65 -8.88
N LEU A 40 9.11 8.68 -8.02
CA LEU A 40 7.99 9.58 -7.76
C LEU A 40 8.39 11.01 -8.15
N MET A 41 7.70 11.57 -9.11
CA MET A 41 7.77 12.99 -9.46
C MET A 41 6.56 13.72 -8.89
N ALA A 42 6.77 14.93 -8.39
CA ALA A 42 5.70 15.71 -7.77
C ALA A 42 5.82 17.20 -8.06
N GLU A 43 4.69 17.87 -7.96
CA GLU A 43 4.55 19.33 -7.93
C GLU A 43 4.01 19.79 -6.57
N CYS A 44 4.09 21.07 -6.28
CA CYS A 44 3.50 21.65 -5.06
C CYS A 44 1.99 21.41 -5.05
N LEU A 45 1.48 20.79 -3.99
CA LEU A 45 0.03 20.56 -3.82
C LEU A 45 -0.70 21.87 -3.51
N ASP A 46 -0.16 22.63 -2.57
CA ASP A 46 -0.67 23.92 -2.10
C ASP A 46 0.50 24.74 -1.53
N PRO A 47 0.74 25.96 -2.02
CA PRO A 47 1.81 26.82 -1.51
C PRO A 47 1.72 27.09 0.01
N GLU A 48 0.53 27.09 0.60
CA GLU A 48 0.35 27.29 2.04
C GLU A 48 0.83 26.10 2.86
N LEU A 49 0.85 24.89 2.27
CA LEU A 49 1.37 23.67 2.88
C LEU A 49 2.88 23.49 2.71
N GLY A 50 3.54 24.39 2.00
CA GLY A 50 4.97 24.35 1.75
C GLY A 50 5.38 23.18 0.84
N ARG A 51 6.24 22.30 1.34
CA ARG A 51 6.78 21.16 0.56
C ARG A 51 5.91 19.89 0.65
N VAL A 52 4.61 20.05 0.68
CA VAL A 52 3.66 18.95 0.46
C VAL A 52 3.38 18.85 -1.04
N GLY A 53 3.51 17.65 -1.60
CA GLY A 53 3.43 17.43 -3.04
C GLY A 53 2.22 16.61 -3.46
N LYS A 54 1.85 16.82 -4.73
CA LYS A 54 0.95 15.98 -5.50
C LYS A 54 1.78 15.20 -6.52
N VAL A 55 1.60 13.89 -6.59
CA VAL A 55 2.28 13.04 -7.58
C VAL A 55 1.83 13.44 -8.99
N THR A 56 2.79 13.73 -9.85
CA THR A 56 2.56 14.05 -11.28
C THR A 56 2.91 12.89 -12.19
N HIS A 57 3.89 12.09 -11.80
CA HIS A 57 4.35 10.93 -12.57
C HIS A 57 4.99 9.88 -11.67
N VAL A 58 4.80 8.62 -12.03
CA VAL A 58 5.49 7.46 -11.44
C VAL A 58 6.30 6.78 -12.52
N ASN A 59 7.62 6.73 -12.33
CA ASN A 59 8.52 5.95 -13.18
C ASN A 59 8.66 4.55 -12.58
N THR A 60 8.09 3.54 -13.24
CA THR A 60 8.07 2.15 -12.77
C THR A 60 9.36 1.39 -13.04
N ASP A 61 10.19 1.82 -13.99
CA ASP A 61 11.39 1.10 -14.45
C ASP A 61 12.29 0.61 -13.31
N PHE A 62 12.48 1.47 -12.29
CA PHE A 62 13.35 1.11 -11.17
C PHE A 62 12.69 0.09 -10.24
N ILE A 63 11.39 0.26 -9.96
CA ILE A 63 10.60 -0.68 -9.14
C ILE A 63 10.55 -2.04 -9.82
N GLU A 64 10.24 -2.09 -11.12
CA GLU A 64 10.16 -3.32 -11.90
C GLU A 64 11.48 -4.08 -11.89
N ARG A 65 12.63 -3.39 -12.04
CA ARG A 65 13.96 -4.03 -11.95
C ARG A 65 14.22 -4.65 -10.58
N LEU A 66 13.76 -4.02 -9.50
CA LEU A 66 13.88 -4.60 -8.15
C LEU A 66 12.98 -5.83 -8.01
N LEU A 67 11.75 -5.76 -8.50
CA LEU A 67 10.80 -6.89 -8.50
C LEU A 67 11.31 -8.05 -9.36
N ASP A 68 11.83 -7.80 -10.55
CA ASP A 68 12.43 -8.81 -11.44
C ASP A 68 13.64 -9.50 -10.80
N SER A 69 14.33 -8.78 -9.91
CA SER A 69 15.42 -9.32 -9.10
C SER A 69 14.97 -9.98 -7.80
N GLU A 70 13.65 -10.21 -7.66
CA GLU A 70 13.00 -10.83 -6.49
C GLU A 70 13.17 -10.02 -5.18
N TYR A 71 13.43 -8.70 -5.25
CA TYR A 71 13.45 -7.84 -4.09
C TYR A 71 12.07 -7.24 -3.78
N ILE A 72 11.84 -6.93 -2.50
CA ILE A 72 10.71 -6.16 -2.01
C ILE A 72 11.14 -4.70 -1.86
N PRO A 73 10.72 -3.79 -2.75
CA PRO A 73 11.06 -2.38 -2.60
C PRO A 73 10.25 -1.76 -1.44
N VAL A 74 10.95 -1.19 -0.46
CA VAL A 74 10.37 -0.40 0.63
C VAL A 74 10.56 1.07 0.29
N ILE A 75 9.49 1.74 -0.12
CA ILE A 75 9.56 3.07 -0.72
C ILE A 75 9.13 4.12 0.30
N ALA A 76 10.05 5.02 0.67
CA ALA A 76 9.71 6.21 1.45
C ALA A 76 9.01 7.24 0.55
N THR A 77 7.93 7.85 1.04
CA THR A 77 7.05 8.74 0.26
C THR A 77 7.59 10.17 0.11
N VAL A 78 8.85 10.26 -0.29
CA VAL A 78 9.54 11.50 -0.65
C VAL A 78 9.72 11.53 -2.16
N ALA A 79 9.12 12.50 -2.83
CA ALA A 79 9.19 12.65 -4.28
C ALA A 79 10.21 13.71 -4.70
N ALA A 80 10.70 13.60 -5.94
CA ALA A 80 11.50 14.63 -6.58
C ALA A 80 10.57 15.64 -7.28
N GLY A 81 10.92 16.92 -7.21
CA GLY A 81 10.25 17.98 -7.95
C GLY A 81 11.05 18.42 -9.18
N GLU A 82 10.36 18.88 -10.21
CA GLU A 82 11.00 19.47 -11.41
C GLU A 82 11.82 20.74 -11.04
N ASP A 83 11.50 21.39 -9.91
CA ASP A 83 12.24 22.51 -9.35
C ASP A 83 13.58 22.11 -8.71
N GLY A 84 13.94 20.80 -8.75
CA GLY A 84 15.12 20.23 -8.11
C GLY A 84 14.99 20.05 -6.60
N GLY A 85 13.81 20.32 -6.04
CA GLY A 85 13.52 20.13 -4.63
C GLY A 85 12.88 18.79 -4.33
N PHE A 86 12.54 18.57 -3.05
CA PHE A 86 11.84 17.39 -2.58
C PHE A 86 10.46 17.75 -2.04
N TYR A 87 9.53 16.84 -2.18
CA TYR A 87 8.17 16.95 -1.67
C TYR A 87 7.82 15.75 -0.80
N ASN A 88 7.12 16.02 0.31
CA ASN A 88 6.47 14.99 1.12
C ASN A 88 5.12 14.62 0.47
N ILE A 89 4.93 13.34 0.18
CA ILE A 89 3.69 12.84 -0.40
C ILE A 89 2.91 12.08 0.66
N ASN A 90 1.59 12.26 0.67
CA ASN A 90 0.72 11.42 1.49
C ASN A 90 0.90 9.95 1.10
N ALA A 91 1.08 9.06 2.08
CA ALA A 91 1.41 7.66 1.84
C ALA A 91 0.32 6.91 1.07
N ASP A 92 -0.95 7.18 1.36
CA ASP A 92 -2.07 6.55 0.65
C ASP A 92 -2.08 6.99 -0.83
N THR A 93 -1.89 8.28 -1.09
CA THR A 93 -1.78 8.82 -2.46
C THR A 93 -0.60 8.22 -3.21
N ALA A 94 0.57 8.12 -2.57
CA ALA A 94 1.75 7.51 -3.20
C ALA A 94 1.51 6.03 -3.51
N ALA A 95 0.94 5.27 -2.57
CA ALA A 95 0.63 3.86 -2.75
C ALA A 95 -0.37 3.64 -3.90
N GLY A 96 -1.45 4.44 -3.95
CA GLY A 96 -2.42 4.39 -5.04
C GLY A 96 -1.81 4.70 -6.41
N ALA A 97 -0.98 5.76 -6.48
CA ALA A 97 -0.30 6.15 -7.72
C ALA A 97 0.70 5.09 -8.22
N ILE A 98 1.48 4.49 -7.31
CA ILE A 98 2.42 3.40 -7.64
C ILE A 98 1.64 2.17 -8.11
N ALA A 99 0.58 1.78 -7.39
CA ALA A 99 -0.24 0.64 -7.75
C ALA A 99 -0.88 0.80 -9.12
N ALA A 100 -1.39 2.00 -9.44
CA ALA A 100 -1.95 2.34 -10.74
C ALA A 100 -0.90 2.23 -11.86
N ALA A 101 0.30 2.82 -11.65
CA ALA A 101 1.36 2.82 -12.65
C ALA A 101 1.94 1.42 -12.93
N LEU A 102 2.03 0.57 -11.91
CA LEU A 102 2.48 -0.82 -12.02
C LEU A 102 1.38 -1.77 -12.52
N HIS A 103 0.16 -1.29 -12.77
CA HIS A 103 -1.01 -2.15 -13.02
C HIS A 103 -1.13 -3.26 -11.98
N ALA A 104 -0.94 -2.89 -10.70
CA ALA A 104 -0.93 -3.82 -9.60
C ALA A 104 -2.28 -4.55 -9.48
N HIS A 105 -2.22 -5.84 -9.14
CA HIS A 105 -3.44 -6.60 -8.92
C HIS A 105 -4.22 -6.11 -7.69
N LYS A 106 -3.50 -5.67 -6.65
CA LYS A 106 -4.11 -5.18 -5.40
C LYS A 106 -3.31 -4.01 -4.84
N VAL A 107 -4.01 -3.09 -4.17
CA VAL A 107 -3.43 -2.14 -3.23
C VAL A 107 -4.03 -2.36 -1.85
N VAL A 108 -3.20 -2.34 -0.81
CA VAL A 108 -3.64 -2.57 0.58
C VAL A 108 -3.21 -1.39 1.43
N PHE A 109 -4.18 -0.70 2.02
CA PHE A 109 -3.96 0.40 2.96
C PHE A 109 -4.02 -0.14 4.39
N LEU A 110 -2.91 -0.09 5.08
CA LEU A 110 -2.81 -0.42 6.50
C LEU A 110 -3.16 0.82 7.34
N THR A 111 -4.13 0.69 8.23
CA THR A 111 -4.61 1.78 9.10
C THR A 111 -4.73 1.28 10.54
N ASP A 112 -5.22 2.11 11.44
CA ASP A 112 -5.48 1.82 12.85
C ASP A 112 -6.95 1.45 13.14
N VAL A 113 -7.77 1.30 12.08
CA VAL A 113 -9.15 0.84 12.15
C VAL A 113 -9.36 -0.38 11.25
N ASP A 114 -10.35 -1.23 11.57
CA ASP A 114 -10.53 -2.51 10.88
C ASP A 114 -10.99 -2.35 9.41
N GLY A 115 -11.61 -1.21 9.08
CA GLY A 115 -12.11 -0.90 7.75
C GLY A 115 -13.16 0.20 7.81
N LEU A 116 -14.10 0.18 6.86
CA LEU A 116 -15.24 1.11 6.80
C LEU A 116 -16.42 0.54 7.56
N TYR A 117 -17.08 1.39 8.34
CA TYR A 117 -18.29 1.05 9.09
C TYR A 117 -19.48 1.84 8.56
N LYS A 118 -20.67 1.23 8.56
CA LYS A 118 -21.94 1.97 8.32
C LYS A 118 -22.22 2.94 9.46
N ASP A 119 -21.95 2.49 10.68
CA ASP A 119 -21.98 3.29 11.90
C ASP A 119 -20.71 3.01 12.71
N PHE A 120 -19.84 4.01 12.86
CA PHE A 120 -18.56 3.86 13.56
C PHE A 120 -18.70 3.45 15.03
N SER A 121 -19.86 3.72 15.64
CA SER A 121 -20.17 3.31 17.01
C SER A 121 -20.55 1.83 17.13
N ASP A 122 -20.95 1.20 16.02
CA ASP A 122 -21.33 -0.21 15.92
C ASP A 122 -20.26 -1.02 15.21
N LYS A 123 -19.50 -1.80 15.95
CA LYS A 123 -18.43 -2.67 15.43
C LYS A 123 -18.93 -3.77 14.51
N ASP A 124 -20.20 -4.17 14.65
CA ASP A 124 -20.81 -5.21 13.81
C ASP A 124 -21.29 -4.64 12.46
N SER A 125 -21.19 -3.32 12.27
CA SER A 125 -21.55 -2.65 11.03
C SER A 125 -20.40 -2.53 10.02
N LEU A 126 -19.29 -3.26 10.20
CA LEU A 126 -18.17 -3.30 9.27
C LEU A 126 -18.63 -3.68 7.88
N ILE A 127 -18.25 -2.89 6.89
CA ILE A 127 -18.57 -3.14 5.48
C ILE A 127 -17.43 -3.96 4.88
N SER A 128 -17.69 -5.22 4.61
CA SER A 128 -16.65 -6.13 4.07
C SER A 128 -16.37 -5.91 2.59
N ASN A 129 -17.34 -5.41 1.82
CA ASN A 129 -17.24 -5.29 0.36
C ASN A 129 -17.99 -4.07 -0.14
N LEU A 130 -17.36 -3.31 -1.05
CA LEU A 130 -17.92 -2.13 -1.70
C LEU A 130 -17.53 -2.10 -3.18
N THR A 131 -18.45 -1.66 -3.99
CA THR A 131 -18.19 -1.29 -5.38
C THR A 131 -17.62 0.12 -5.46
N LEU A 132 -16.94 0.43 -6.56
CA LEU A 132 -16.43 1.78 -6.84
C LEU A 132 -17.52 2.85 -6.77
N ASP A 133 -18.73 2.52 -7.25
CA ASP A 133 -19.88 3.44 -7.24
C ASP A 133 -20.35 3.72 -5.81
N GLU A 134 -20.47 2.69 -4.97
CA GLU A 134 -20.82 2.84 -3.55
C GLU A 134 -19.79 3.68 -2.78
N VAL A 135 -18.48 3.48 -3.05
CA VAL A 135 -17.44 4.30 -2.45
C VAL A 135 -17.56 5.76 -2.86
N ASN A 136 -17.85 6.03 -4.14
CA ASN A 136 -18.08 7.38 -4.64
C ASN A 136 -19.31 8.02 -3.96
N GLU A 137 -20.42 7.28 -3.85
CA GLU A 137 -21.61 7.77 -3.15
C GLU A 137 -21.32 8.14 -1.69
N MET A 138 -20.56 7.31 -0.96
CA MET A 138 -20.13 7.60 0.41
C MET A 138 -19.27 8.86 0.50
N LEU A 139 -18.32 9.04 -0.44
CA LEU A 139 -17.45 10.22 -0.49
C LEU A 139 -18.24 11.51 -0.77
N TYR A 140 -19.23 11.47 -1.65
CA TYR A 140 -20.07 12.62 -1.98
C TYR A 140 -21.16 12.87 -0.93
N GLY A 141 -21.65 11.82 -0.24
CA GLY A 141 -22.67 11.92 0.82
C GLY A 141 -22.15 12.56 2.12
N GLY A 142 -20.83 12.63 2.30
CA GLY A 142 -20.20 13.26 3.46
C GLY A 142 -20.32 12.43 4.76
N GLU A 143 -20.64 11.16 4.65
CA GLU A 143 -20.82 10.22 5.78
C GLU A 143 -19.49 9.56 6.24
N VAL A 144 -18.38 9.93 5.59
CA VAL A 144 -17.07 9.35 5.82
C VAL A 144 -16.25 10.18 6.81
N ASP A 145 -15.58 9.49 7.75
CA ASP A 145 -14.63 10.15 8.66
C ASP A 145 -13.50 10.82 7.87
N LYS A 146 -13.08 12.02 8.36
CA LYS A 146 -12.06 12.84 7.68
C LYS A 146 -10.73 12.12 7.47
N GLY A 147 -10.35 11.24 8.40
CA GLY A 147 -9.12 10.45 8.30
C GLY A 147 -9.18 9.36 7.22
N MET A 148 -10.39 8.91 6.87
CA MET A 148 -10.61 7.87 5.87
C MET A 148 -10.69 8.44 4.43
N ILE A 149 -11.05 9.72 4.27
CA ILE A 149 -11.22 10.35 2.95
C ILE A 149 -9.98 10.22 2.05
N PRO A 150 -8.74 10.46 2.50
CA PRO A 150 -7.55 10.29 1.66
C PRO A 150 -7.38 8.85 1.16
N LYS A 151 -7.64 7.86 2.02
CA LYS A 151 -7.54 6.44 1.68
C LYS A 151 -8.57 6.03 0.62
N LEU A 152 -9.83 6.46 0.81
CA LEU A 152 -10.88 6.16 -0.16
C LEU A 152 -10.62 6.84 -1.51
N ARG A 153 -10.13 8.07 -1.52
CA ARG A 153 -9.76 8.75 -2.77
C ARG A 153 -8.63 8.02 -3.48
N ALA A 154 -7.58 7.63 -2.76
CA ALA A 154 -6.47 6.86 -3.32
C ALA A 154 -6.94 5.49 -3.85
N ALA A 155 -7.87 4.83 -3.16
CA ALA A 155 -8.48 3.58 -3.60
C ALA A 155 -9.30 3.79 -4.89
N VAL A 156 -10.14 4.81 -4.94
CA VAL A 156 -10.96 5.17 -6.13
C VAL A 156 -10.06 5.47 -7.32
N GLU A 157 -9.02 6.29 -7.14
CA GLU A 157 -8.05 6.63 -8.20
C GLU A 157 -7.32 5.38 -8.71
N ALA A 158 -6.89 4.49 -7.82
CA ALA A 158 -6.22 3.26 -8.18
C ALA A 158 -7.16 2.30 -8.95
N LEU A 159 -8.38 2.10 -8.48
CA LEU A 159 -9.40 1.27 -9.15
C LEU A 159 -9.77 1.83 -10.52
N ALA A 160 -9.97 3.15 -10.63
CA ALA A 160 -10.27 3.81 -11.89
C ALA A 160 -9.10 3.70 -12.90
N ALA A 161 -7.87 3.58 -12.42
CA ALA A 161 -6.68 3.35 -13.24
C ALA A 161 -6.44 1.86 -13.58
N GLY A 162 -7.33 0.94 -13.17
CA GLY A 162 -7.28 -0.46 -13.53
C GLY A 162 -6.68 -1.41 -12.48
N VAL A 163 -6.36 -0.92 -11.28
CA VAL A 163 -6.06 -1.81 -10.14
C VAL A 163 -7.31 -2.62 -9.84
N PHE A 164 -7.13 -3.92 -9.68
CA PHE A 164 -8.28 -4.83 -9.61
C PHE A 164 -9.02 -4.77 -8.27
N ARG A 165 -8.31 -4.62 -7.15
CA ARG A 165 -8.87 -4.46 -5.80
C ARG A 165 -8.08 -3.47 -4.97
N ALA A 166 -8.80 -2.74 -4.13
CA ALA A 166 -8.22 -1.96 -3.06
C ALA A 166 -8.74 -2.47 -1.71
N HIS A 167 -7.87 -2.60 -0.73
CA HIS A 167 -8.19 -3.12 0.60
C HIS A 167 -7.86 -2.08 1.65
N ILE A 168 -8.70 -1.94 2.67
CA ILE A 168 -8.42 -1.17 3.89
C ILE A 168 -8.50 -2.14 5.06
N ILE A 169 -7.42 -2.29 5.81
CA ILE A 169 -7.31 -3.25 6.92
C ILE A 169 -6.61 -2.62 8.13
N ASN A 170 -6.85 -3.19 9.30
CA ASN A 170 -6.17 -2.79 10.53
C ASN A 170 -4.76 -3.38 10.59
N GLY A 171 -3.75 -2.52 10.37
CA GLY A 171 -2.34 -2.91 10.46
C GLY A 171 -1.84 -3.16 11.89
N THR A 172 -2.62 -2.80 12.92
CA THR A 172 -2.26 -3.09 14.32
C THR A 172 -2.70 -4.48 14.76
N THR A 173 -3.58 -5.14 13.99
CA THR A 173 -4.01 -6.50 14.24
C THR A 173 -2.94 -7.48 13.74
N PRO A 174 -2.42 -8.37 14.60
CA PRO A 174 -1.44 -9.35 14.19
C PRO A 174 -1.91 -10.19 12.99
N HIS A 175 -1.04 -10.34 12.00
CA HIS A 175 -1.28 -11.14 10.79
C HIS A 175 -2.45 -10.67 9.91
N SER A 176 -2.97 -9.44 10.10
CA SER A 176 -4.11 -8.91 9.33
C SER A 176 -3.90 -8.99 7.82
N LEU A 177 -2.69 -8.67 7.33
CA LEU A 177 -2.36 -8.76 5.92
C LEU A 177 -2.49 -10.19 5.37
N LEU A 178 -2.00 -11.18 6.12
CA LEU A 178 -2.09 -12.59 5.72
C LEU A 178 -3.55 -13.07 5.76
N LEU A 179 -4.30 -12.70 6.80
CA LEU A 179 -5.72 -13.04 6.91
C LEU A 179 -6.53 -12.43 5.75
N GLU A 180 -6.28 -11.16 5.41
CA GLU A 180 -6.96 -10.50 4.30
C GLU A 180 -6.65 -11.12 2.94
N LEU A 181 -5.38 -11.48 2.69
CA LEU A 181 -4.96 -11.96 1.37
C LEU A 181 -5.15 -13.47 1.16
N LEU A 182 -5.18 -14.26 2.23
CA LEU A 182 -5.14 -15.72 2.16
C LEU A 182 -6.43 -16.41 2.66
N THR A 183 -7.41 -15.65 3.18
CA THR A 183 -8.70 -16.21 3.61
C THR A 183 -9.86 -15.69 2.75
N ASP A 184 -10.91 -16.48 2.60
CA ASP A 184 -12.07 -16.13 1.79
C ASP A 184 -12.92 -14.99 2.39
N THR A 185 -12.91 -14.86 3.73
CA THR A 185 -13.72 -13.86 4.43
C THR A 185 -13.03 -12.51 4.60
N GLY A 186 -11.69 -12.49 4.55
CA GLY A 186 -10.92 -11.29 4.86
C GLY A 186 -11.12 -10.78 6.30
N VAL A 187 -10.55 -9.63 6.62
CA VAL A 187 -10.66 -8.98 7.95
C VAL A 187 -10.93 -7.48 7.85
N GLY A 188 -11.02 -6.94 6.66
CA GLY A 188 -11.17 -5.52 6.39
C GLY A 188 -12.30 -5.17 5.42
N THR A 189 -12.12 -4.06 4.71
CA THR A 189 -13.00 -3.62 3.63
C THR A 189 -12.30 -3.78 2.29
N VAL A 190 -12.92 -4.50 1.38
CA VAL A 190 -12.46 -4.67 -0.01
C VAL A 190 -13.29 -3.77 -0.93
N MET A 191 -12.62 -3.08 -1.83
CA MET A 191 -13.25 -2.26 -2.87
C MET A 191 -12.86 -2.80 -4.24
N HIS A 192 -13.80 -2.80 -5.20
CA HIS A 192 -13.57 -3.29 -6.55
C HIS A 192 -14.37 -2.51 -7.60
N SER A 193 -13.93 -2.57 -8.86
CA SER A 193 -14.69 -2.02 -9.98
C SER A 193 -15.92 -2.87 -10.27
N THR A 194 -17.04 -2.25 -10.66
CA THR A 194 -18.31 -2.93 -11.03
C THR A 194 -18.21 -3.73 -12.33
N GLU A 195 -17.23 -3.43 -13.18
CA GLU A 195 -17.15 -4.01 -14.54
C GLU A 195 -16.40 -5.35 -14.64
N THR A 196 -15.81 -5.83 -13.56
CA THR A 196 -15.03 -7.08 -13.59
C THR A 196 -15.84 -8.27 -13.09
N SER A 197 -16.52 -8.95 -14.01
CA SER A 197 -16.91 -10.35 -13.82
C SER A 197 -15.64 -11.20 -13.76
N TYR A 198 -15.41 -11.86 -12.62
CA TYR A 198 -14.25 -12.69 -12.39
C TYR A 198 -14.17 -13.88 -13.34
N GLU A 199 -13.28 -13.87 -14.30
CA GLU A 199 -12.56 -15.08 -14.65
C GLU A 199 -11.30 -15.11 -13.78
N TYR A 200 -11.24 -16.03 -12.84
CA TYR A 200 -10.01 -16.34 -12.12
C TYR A 200 -8.93 -16.63 -13.16
N ASP A 201 -7.98 -15.71 -13.29
CA ASP A 201 -6.81 -15.97 -14.11
C ASP A 201 -6.07 -17.13 -13.45
N THR A 202 -6.10 -18.28 -14.11
CA THR A 202 -5.50 -19.54 -13.64
C THR A 202 -3.98 -19.53 -13.69
N HIS A 203 -3.37 -18.38 -13.95
CA HIS A 203 -1.92 -18.24 -13.89
C HIS A 203 -1.45 -18.22 -12.44
N PRO A 204 -0.47 -19.02 -12.05
CA PRO A 204 0.04 -19.02 -10.69
C PRO A 204 0.61 -17.64 -10.39
N HIS A 205 -0.05 -16.92 -9.47
CA HIS A 205 0.32 -15.59 -9.04
C HIS A 205 1.77 -15.62 -8.51
N PRO A 206 2.64 -14.64 -8.81
CA PRO A 206 4.00 -14.58 -8.24
C PRO A 206 4.05 -14.75 -6.72
N LEU A 207 2.99 -14.31 -6.02
CA LEU A 207 2.83 -14.53 -4.57
C LEU A 207 2.59 -16.00 -4.18
N SER A 208 2.15 -16.89 -5.08
CA SER A 208 2.04 -18.31 -4.77
C SER A 208 3.40 -18.95 -4.58
N THR A 209 4.39 -18.52 -5.34
CA THR A 209 5.79 -18.93 -5.20
C THR A 209 6.40 -18.36 -3.91
N PHE A 210 6.05 -17.11 -3.56
CA PHE A 210 6.49 -16.48 -2.32
C PHE A 210 5.83 -17.11 -1.08
N ALA A 211 4.53 -17.39 -1.12
CA ALA A 211 3.81 -18.10 -0.05
C ALA A 211 4.33 -19.53 0.15
N ALA A 212 4.68 -20.24 -0.93
CA ALA A 212 5.29 -21.55 -0.86
C ALA A 212 6.67 -21.51 -0.17
N ARG A 213 7.51 -20.53 -0.52
CA ARG A 213 8.82 -20.30 0.13
C ARG A 213 8.69 -19.87 1.59
N LEU A 214 7.67 -19.07 1.96
CA LEU A 214 7.39 -18.73 3.35
C LEU A 214 6.96 -19.95 4.17
N SER A 215 6.13 -20.84 3.60
CA SER A 215 5.72 -22.06 4.29
C SER A 215 6.89 -23.03 4.49
N GLU A 216 7.78 -23.19 3.53
CA GLU A 216 8.99 -23.99 3.65
C GLU A 216 9.93 -23.46 4.75
N ASN A 217 10.10 -22.13 4.84
CA ASN A 217 10.90 -21.51 5.89
C ASN A 217 10.27 -21.60 7.28
N LEU A 218 8.93 -21.53 7.40
CA LEU A 218 8.22 -21.71 8.66
C LEU A 218 8.35 -23.14 9.18
N ASP A 219 8.26 -24.13 8.29
CA ASP A 219 8.48 -25.55 8.66
C ASP A 219 9.92 -25.82 9.14
N GLU A 220 10.92 -25.12 8.61
CA GLU A 220 12.31 -25.20 9.09
C GLU A 220 12.50 -24.53 10.45
N VAL A 221 11.85 -23.41 10.72
CA VAL A 221 11.90 -22.71 12.02
C VAL A 221 11.20 -23.52 13.11
N GLU A 222 10.06 -24.13 12.83
CA GLU A 222 9.39 -25.04 13.79
C GLU A 222 10.23 -26.28 14.10
N LYS A 223 10.89 -26.85 13.11
CA LYS A 223 11.82 -27.98 13.31
C LYS A 223 13.02 -27.60 14.19
N MET A 224 13.56 -26.39 14.05
CA MET A 224 14.66 -25.91 14.90
C MET A 224 14.23 -25.66 16.35
N GLN A 225 12.99 -25.23 16.62
CA GLN A 225 12.46 -25.04 17.97
C GLN A 225 12.14 -26.35 18.69
N THR A 226 11.96 -27.45 17.96
CA THR A 226 11.65 -28.77 18.53
C THR A 226 12.91 -29.54 18.94
N ILE A 227 14.12 -29.06 18.66
CA ILE A 227 15.41 -29.69 18.94
C ILE A 227 16.11 -29.08 20.20
N GLN A 228 15.48 -28.13 20.87
CA GLN A 228 15.89 -27.61 22.19
C GLN A 228 14.96 -28.15 23.28
#